data_4f350d63b1c7fc7297785c0a96f760fc
#
_entry.id   4f350d63b1c7fc7297785c0a96f760fc
#
_cell.length_a   1.000
_cell.length_b   1.000
_cell.length_c   1.000
_cell.angle_alpha   90.00
_cell.angle_beta   90.00
_cell.angle_gamma   90.00
#
_symmetry.space_group_name_H-M   'P 1'
#
loop_
_entity.id
_entity.type
_entity.pdbx_description
1 polymer ?
#
loop_
_entity_poly.entity_id
_entity_poly.type
_entity_poly.pdbx_seq_one_letter_code
_entity_poly.pdbx_strand_id
1 'polypeptide(L)'
;MKFTSSKWMVFGAALAMTFATVNANAQSVRHRSVVKKNTAGGTTEARGTVATGANGGTVAHGAGVTTNGQGGAVAARGTAVKGPNGGAAARGSYVSKDGQGNVQSGSAAAFKGPNGAQGARKSTTQKNADGSVSHQGALEVSGKNGSVQSSGSVTKDANGNVNGQRTTDATGKNGNTYQGTTTDTNGQITHSATCADASGNSIPCKKP
;
A
#
# COMPACT_ATOMS: atom_id res chain seq x y z
N MET A 1 -27.84 -11.79 23.17
CA MET A 1 -26.70 -12.35 22.41
C MET A 1 -25.47 -11.51 22.70
N LYS A 2 -24.50 -12.09 23.42
CA LYS A 2 -23.26 -11.38 23.78
C LYS A 2 -22.26 -11.61 22.63
N PHE A 3 -21.91 -10.57 21.89
CA PHE A 3 -20.81 -10.60 20.93
C PHE A 3 -19.50 -10.57 21.70
N THR A 4 -18.81 -11.70 21.76
CA THR A 4 -17.43 -11.77 22.21
C THR A 4 -16.54 -11.17 21.15
N SER A 5 -15.99 -10.00 21.44
CA SER A 5 -14.98 -9.33 20.63
C SER A 5 -13.73 -10.22 20.59
N SER A 6 -13.55 -10.92 19.50
CA SER A 6 -12.30 -11.60 19.16
C SER A 6 -11.24 -10.53 18.95
N LYS A 7 -10.29 -10.43 19.90
CA LYS A 7 -9.11 -9.58 19.79
C LYS A 7 -8.23 -10.09 18.66
N TRP A 8 -8.39 -9.51 17.49
CA TRP A 8 -7.46 -9.69 16.38
C TRP A 8 -6.14 -9.02 16.77
N MET A 9 -5.19 -9.81 17.26
CA MET A 9 -3.80 -9.37 17.32
C MET A 9 -3.31 -9.23 15.89
N VAL A 10 -3.37 -8.02 15.36
CA VAL A 10 -2.60 -7.61 14.21
C VAL A 10 -1.14 -7.66 14.62
N PHE A 11 -0.46 -8.78 14.37
CA PHE A 11 0.99 -8.83 14.36
C PHE A 11 1.45 -7.99 13.17
N GLY A 12 1.48 -6.68 13.37
CA GLY A 12 2.25 -5.79 12.53
C GLY A 12 3.71 -6.18 12.67
N ALA A 13 4.18 -7.08 11.81
CA ALA A 13 5.59 -7.23 11.57
C ALA A 13 6.05 -5.92 10.92
N ALA A 14 6.26 -4.89 11.74
CA ALA A 14 7.00 -3.71 11.37
C ALA A 14 8.42 -4.22 11.08
N LEU A 15 8.70 -4.47 9.81
CA LEU A 15 10.05 -4.63 9.31
C LEU A 15 10.66 -3.22 9.40
N ALA A 16 11.09 -2.82 10.60
CA ALA A 16 11.83 -1.59 10.82
C ALA A 16 13.18 -1.75 10.10
N MET A 17 13.20 -1.34 8.83
CA MET A 17 14.46 -1.12 8.13
C MET A 17 15.06 0.15 8.72
N THR A 18 15.90 -0.01 9.74
CA THR A 18 16.78 1.08 10.20
C THR A 18 17.78 1.38 9.09
N PHE A 19 17.52 2.43 8.34
CA PHE A 19 18.48 2.96 7.40
C PHE A 19 19.60 3.64 8.19
N ALA A 20 20.71 2.96 8.36
CA ALA A 20 21.94 3.63 8.76
C ALA A 20 22.33 4.57 7.62
N THR A 21 22.30 5.87 7.88
CA THR A 21 22.85 6.88 6.97
C THR A 21 24.34 6.67 6.87
N VAL A 22 24.81 6.20 5.74
CA VAL A 22 26.23 6.08 5.45
C VAL A 22 26.62 7.26 4.58
N ASN A 23 27.32 8.22 5.14
CA ASN A 23 28.06 9.21 4.37
C ASN A 23 29.30 8.50 3.80
N ALA A 24 29.30 8.17 2.52
CA ALA A 24 30.49 7.64 1.87
C ALA A 24 30.49 8.04 0.38
N ASN A 25 31.59 8.61 -0.05
CA ASN A 25 31.97 8.83 -1.45
C ASN A 25 32.39 7.54 -2.17
N ALA A 26 31.92 6.37 -1.75
CA ALA A 26 32.28 5.07 -2.29
C ALA A 26 31.04 4.28 -2.70
N GLN A 27 31.13 3.59 -3.83
CA GLN A 27 30.17 2.54 -4.17
C GLN A 27 30.26 1.44 -3.11
N SER A 28 29.17 1.11 -2.46
CA SER A 28 29.12 0.02 -1.49
C SER A 28 27.89 -0.83 -1.70
N VAL A 29 28.05 -2.14 -1.55
CA VAL A 29 26.94 -3.10 -1.52
C VAL A 29 27.05 -3.89 -0.23
N ARG A 30 25.99 -3.92 0.55
CA ARG A 30 25.92 -4.68 1.81
C ARG A 30 24.76 -5.65 1.73
N HIS A 31 25.05 -6.91 1.99
CA HIS A 31 24.06 -7.98 2.13
C HIS A 31 23.96 -8.42 3.58
N ARG A 32 22.77 -8.71 4.03
CA ARG A 32 22.50 -9.31 5.33
C ARG A 32 21.43 -10.36 5.22
N SER A 33 21.62 -11.52 5.84
CA SER A 33 20.58 -12.54 6.02
C SER A 33 20.56 -12.99 7.47
N VAL A 34 19.40 -13.37 7.93
CA VAL A 34 19.16 -13.90 9.28
C VAL A 34 18.15 -15.03 9.18
N VAL A 35 18.45 -16.16 9.81
CA VAL A 35 17.52 -17.26 10.02
C VAL A 35 17.53 -17.59 11.50
N LYS A 36 16.37 -17.57 12.15
CA LYS A 36 16.26 -17.92 13.58
C LYS A 36 14.91 -18.55 13.90
N LYS A 37 14.90 -19.43 14.88
CA LYS A 37 13.65 -19.85 15.51
C LYS A 37 13.03 -18.68 16.27
N ASN A 38 11.72 -18.56 16.23
CA ASN A 38 10.99 -17.52 16.96
C ASN A 38 10.28 -18.12 18.19
N THR A 39 9.83 -17.25 19.08
CA THR A 39 9.14 -17.65 20.33
C THR A 39 7.78 -18.28 20.12
N ALA A 40 7.21 -18.19 18.91
CA ALA A 40 5.94 -18.81 18.54
C ALA A 40 6.11 -20.23 17.97
N GLY A 41 7.28 -20.85 18.13
CA GLY A 41 7.57 -22.20 17.65
C GLY A 41 7.83 -22.32 16.15
N GLY A 42 7.87 -21.22 15.44
CA GLY A 42 8.15 -21.17 14.01
C GLY A 42 9.56 -20.67 13.70
N THR A 43 9.78 -20.30 12.46
CA THR A 43 11.04 -19.80 11.94
C THR A 43 10.85 -18.41 11.32
N THR A 44 11.84 -17.55 11.52
CA THR A 44 11.95 -16.26 10.83
C THR A 44 13.18 -16.29 9.95
N GLU A 45 13.00 -16.01 8.66
CA GLU A 45 14.05 -15.77 7.69
C GLU A 45 13.91 -14.36 7.14
N ALA A 46 14.98 -13.62 7.07
CA ALA A 46 15.02 -12.29 6.49
C ALA A 46 16.33 -12.06 5.75
N ARG A 47 16.26 -11.37 4.62
CA ARG A 47 17.41 -10.96 3.81
C ARG A 47 17.24 -9.53 3.32
N GLY A 48 18.34 -8.84 3.19
CA GLY A 48 18.34 -7.47 2.69
C GLY A 48 19.63 -7.11 1.98
N THR A 49 19.53 -6.18 1.07
CA THR A 49 20.64 -5.60 0.31
C THR A 49 20.48 -4.09 0.31
N VAL A 50 21.58 -3.40 0.55
CA VAL A 50 21.68 -1.95 0.37
C VAL A 50 22.85 -1.68 -0.56
N ALA A 51 22.63 -0.92 -1.62
CA ALA A 51 23.65 -0.47 -2.54
C ALA A 51 23.67 1.06 -2.57
N THR A 52 24.83 1.66 -2.51
CA THR A 52 25.05 3.10 -2.62
C THR A 52 25.95 3.38 -3.81
N GLY A 53 25.49 4.24 -4.72
CA GLY A 53 26.26 4.67 -5.87
C GLY A 53 27.23 5.83 -5.55
N ALA A 54 28.19 6.07 -6.44
CA ALA A 54 29.20 7.13 -6.30
C ALA A 54 28.59 8.54 -6.11
N ASN A 55 27.41 8.79 -6.70
CA ASN A 55 26.70 10.08 -6.61
C ASN A 55 25.75 10.17 -5.41
N GLY A 56 25.87 9.29 -4.40
CA GLY A 56 25.04 9.29 -3.20
C GLY A 56 23.63 8.71 -3.37
N GLY A 57 23.27 8.22 -4.56
CA GLY A 57 22.05 7.47 -4.77
C GLY A 57 22.08 6.15 -4.01
N THR A 58 20.97 5.75 -3.40
CA THR A 58 20.88 4.53 -2.59
C THR A 58 19.69 3.68 -3.03
N VAL A 59 19.89 2.37 -3.12
CA VAL A 59 18.83 1.38 -3.31
C VAL A 59 18.89 0.39 -2.16
N ALA A 60 17.75 0.14 -1.52
CA ALA A 60 17.61 -0.89 -0.52
C ALA A 60 16.50 -1.86 -0.93
N HIS A 61 16.77 -3.15 -0.76
CA HIS A 61 15.79 -4.22 -0.99
C HIS A 61 15.80 -5.18 0.19
N GLY A 62 14.61 -5.63 0.60
CA GLY A 62 14.48 -6.61 1.68
C GLY A 62 13.31 -7.54 1.46
N ALA A 63 13.45 -8.76 1.96
CA ALA A 63 12.38 -9.75 2.00
C ALA A 63 12.53 -10.61 3.26
N GLY A 64 11.39 -11.09 3.76
CA GLY A 64 11.39 -12.00 4.91
C GLY A 64 10.13 -12.85 4.96
N VAL A 65 10.26 -13.97 5.64
CA VAL A 65 9.17 -14.91 5.93
C VAL A 65 9.24 -15.25 7.42
N THR A 66 8.09 -15.30 8.05
CA THR A 66 7.95 -15.76 9.44
C THR A 66 6.80 -16.75 9.50
N THR A 67 7.01 -17.87 10.19
CA THR A 67 5.97 -18.85 10.51
C THR A 67 5.74 -18.90 12.02
N ASN A 68 4.58 -19.37 12.46
CA ASN A 68 4.26 -19.52 13.89
C ASN A 68 4.23 -20.97 14.38
N GLY A 69 4.59 -21.95 13.54
CA GLY A 69 4.53 -23.36 13.87
C GLY A 69 3.10 -23.96 13.97
N GLN A 70 2.06 -23.13 13.83
CA GLN A 70 0.64 -23.52 13.91
C GLN A 70 -0.11 -23.33 12.58
N GLY A 71 0.60 -23.37 11.46
CA GLY A 71 0.04 -23.17 10.12
C GLY A 71 -0.08 -21.70 9.68
N GLY A 72 0.21 -20.76 10.54
CA GLY A 72 0.28 -19.34 10.20
C GLY A 72 1.62 -18.95 9.61
N ALA A 73 1.62 -18.07 8.61
CA ALA A 73 2.81 -17.53 7.97
C ALA A 73 2.61 -16.09 7.51
N VAL A 74 3.69 -15.33 7.51
CA VAL A 74 3.74 -13.97 6.94
C VAL A 74 4.98 -13.89 6.05
N ALA A 75 4.78 -13.44 4.81
CA ALA A 75 5.87 -13.09 3.91
C ALA A 75 5.76 -11.61 3.53
N ALA A 76 6.87 -10.90 3.54
CA ALA A 76 6.93 -9.50 3.17
C ALA A 76 8.17 -9.19 2.34
N ARG A 77 8.06 -8.19 1.47
CA ARG A 77 9.17 -7.65 0.68
C ARG A 77 9.03 -6.16 0.48
N GLY A 78 10.15 -5.49 0.31
CA GLY A 78 10.14 -4.06 0.04
C GLY A 78 11.37 -3.61 -0.73
N THR A 79 11.24 -2.47 -1.38
CA THR A 79 12.32 -1.78 -2.07
C THR A 79 12.19 -0.29 -1.79
N ALA A 80 13.29 0.35 -1.49
CA ALA A 80 13.36 1.80 -1.37
C ALA A 80 14.54 2.32 -2.21
N VAL A 81 14.34 3.48 -2.82
CA VAL A 81 15.36 4.16 -3.60
C VAL A 81 15.42 5.62 -3.17
N LYS A 82 16.61 6.17 -3.11
CA LYS A 82 16.87 7.60 -2.92
C LYS A 82 17.82 8.05 -4.00
N GLY A 83 17.42 9.04 -4.76
CA GLY A 83 18.27 9.66 -5.77
C GLY A 83 19.20 10.70 -5.18
N PRO A 84 20.30 11.05 -5.88
CA PRO A 84 21.26 12.07 -5.44
C PRO A 84 20.61 13.47 -5.31
N ASN A 85 19.59 13.76 -6.11
CA ASN A 85 18.90 15.05 -6.15
C ASN A 85 17.68 15.13 -5.21
N GLY A 86 17.62 14.29 -4.16
CA GLY A 86 16.58 14.33 -3.13
C GLY A 86 15.27 13.63 -3.50
N GLY A 87 15.12 13.11 -4.73
CA GLY A 87 14.00 12.23 -5.08
C GLY A 87 14.08 10.92 -4.31
N ALA A 88 12.95 10.39 -3.88
CA ALA A 88 12.87 9.12 -3.18
C ALA A 88 11.61 8.35 -3.55
N ALA A 89 11.68 7.03 -3.55
CA ALA A 89 10.51 6.18 -3.69
C ALA A 89 10.68 4.91 -2.84
N ALA A 90 9.56 4.40 -2.33
CA ALA A 90 9.52 3.13 -1.62
C ALA A 90 8.28 2.35 -2.02
N ARG A 91 8.40 1.02 -2.04
CA ARG A 91 7.27 0.10 -2.21
C ARG A 91 7.46 -1.11 -1.34
N GLY A 92 6.35 -1.65 -0.86
CA GLY A 92 6.35 -2.90 -0.10
C GLY A 92 5.08 -3.68 -0.33
N SER A 93 5.14 -4.97 -0.06
CA SER A 93 3.98 -5.86 -0.07
C SER A 93 4.17 -6.95 0.97
N TYR A 94 3.05 -7.45 1.46
CA TYR A 94 3.02 -8.61 2.34
C TYR A 94 1.89 -9.54 1.97
N VAL A 95 2.01 -10.78 2.37
CA VAL A 95 0.94 -11.76 2.43
C VAL A 95 1.05 -12.48 3.77
N SER A 96 -0.07 -12.68 4.41
CA SER A 96 -0.19 -13.47 5.63
C SER A 96 -1.28 -14.51 5.48
N LYS A 97 -1.07 -15.67 6.10
CA LYS A 97 -2.03 -16.75 6.22
C LYS A 97 -2.11 -17.11 7.70
N ASP A 98 -3.30 -17.29 8.22
CA ASP A 98 -3.50 -17.92 9.54
C ASP A 98 -3.65 -19.43 9.40
N GLY A 99 -3.70 -20.13 10.55
CA GLY A 99 -3.92 -21.57 10.57
C GLY A 99 -5.37 -22.00 10.23
N GLN A 100 -6.29 -21.06 10.05
CA GLN A 100 -7.70 -21.28 9.78
C GLN A 100 -8.08 -21.12 8.31
N GLY A 101 -7.11 -20.80 7.44
CA GLY A 101 -7.32 -20.64 6.01
C GLY A 101 -7.63 -19.21 5.54
N ASN A 102 -7.68 -18.24 6.46
CA ASN A 102 -7.79 -16.84 6.06
C ASN A 102 -6.45 -16.34 5.51
N VAL A 103 -6.52 -15.54 4.46
CA VAL A 103 -5.36 -14.93 3.80
C VAL A 103 -5.56 -13.43 3.75
N GLN A 104 -4.56 -12.69 4.16
CA GLN A 104 -4.51 -11.24 4.01
C GLN A 104 -3.28 -10.87 3.17
N SER A 105 -3.45 -9.96 2.26
CA SER A 105 -2.34 -9.35 1.52
C SER A 105 -2.47 -7.85 1.49
N GLY A 106 -1.34 -7.17 1.38
CA GLY A 106 -1.33 -5.72 1.26
C GLY A 106 -0.12 -5.22 0.49
N SER A 107 -0.27 -4.05 -0.07
CA SER A 107 0.82 -3.33 -0.72
C SER A 107 0.74 -1.84 -0.43
N ALA A 108 1.90 -1.20 -0.37
CA ALA A 108 2.02 0.24 -0.29
C ALA A 108 3.17 0.70 -1.17
N ALA A 109 3.02 1.90 -1.72
CA ALA A 109 4.11 2.59 -2.41
C ALA A 109 3.97 4.09 -2.16
N ALA A 110 5.10 4.78 -2.06
CA ALA A 110 5.17 6.22 -1.94
C ALA A 110 6.36 6.75 -2.73
N PHE A 111 6.24 7.98 -3.21
CA PHE A 111 7.35 8.68 -3.84
C PHE A 111 7.34 10.17 -3.47
N LYS A 112 8.51 10.76 -3.52
CA LYS A 112 8.73 12.20 -3.47
C LYS A 112 9.74 12.57 -4.54
N GLY A 113 9.32 13.39 -5.48
CA GLY A 113 10.19 13.92 -6.53
C GLY A 113 11.02 15.11 -6.05
N PRO A 114 12.13 15.44 -6.71
CA PRO A 114 12.98 16.58 -6.37
C PRO A 114 12.24 17.93 -6.51
N ASN A 115 11.22 18.00 -7.36
CA ASN A 115 10.41 19.19 -7.64
C ASN A 115 9.14 19.31 -6.77
N GLY A 116 9.07 18.58 -5.65
CA GLY A 116 7.95 18.63 -4.71
C GLY A 116 6.73 17.78 -5.11
N ALA A 117 6.74 17.12 -6.27
CA ALA A 117 5.71 16.13 -6.57
C ALA A 117 5.81 14.95 -5.59
N GLN A 118 4.70 14.53 -5.05
CA GLN A 118 4.65 13.39 -4.13
C GLN A 118 3.38 12.57 -4.34
N GLY A 119 3.44 11.32 -3.94
CA GLY A 119 2.26 10.47 -3.98
C GLY A 119 2.45 9.22 -3.14
N ALA A 120 1.32 8.66 -2.75
CA ALA A 120 1.25 7.41 -2.02
C ALA A 120 0.06 6.59 -2.49
N ARG A 121 0.20 5.28 -2.45
CA ARG A 121 -0.90 4.34 -2.65
C ARG A 121 -0.79 3.22 -1.63
N LYS A 122 -1.94 2.69 -1.22
CA LYS A 122 -2.02 1.49 -0.39
C LYS A 122 -3.20 0.63 -0.83
N SER A 123 -3.08 -0.66 -0.64
CA SER A 123 -4.20 -1.58 -0.80
C SER A 123 -4.07 -2.74 0.17
N THR A 124 -5.21 -3.29 0.56
CA THR A 124 -5.32 -4.52 1.34
C THR A 124 -6.40 -5.40 0.74
N THR A 125 -6.16 -6.71 0.75
CA THR A 125 -7.13 -7.72 0.37
C THR A 125 -7.19 -8.76 1.48
N GLN A 126 -8.37 -9.10 1.91
CA GLN A 126 -8.63 -10.19 2.84
C GLN A 126 -9.51 -11.22 2.15
N LYS A 127 -9.09 -12.48 2.18
CA LYS A 127 -9.88 -13.63 1.79
C LYS A 127 -10.12 -14.46 3.03
N ASN A 128 -11.36 -14.71 3.36
CA ASN A 128 -11.77 -15.52 4.49
C ASN A 128 -11.91 -16.98 4.08
N ALA A 129 -11.88 -17.89 5.06
CA ALA A 129 -12.03 -19.32 4.85
C ALA A 129 -13.39 -19.70 4.23
N ASP A 130 -14.43 -18.91 4.45
CA ASP A 130 -15.76 -19.07 3.85
C ASP A 130 -15.84 -18.66 2.37
N GLY A 131 -14.73 -18.22 1.78
CA GLY A 131 -14.63 -17.77 0.40
C GLY A 131 -14.98 -16.30 0.17
N SER A 132 -15.44 -15.58 1.18
CA SER A 132 -15.67 -14.14 1.07
C SER A 132 -14.35 -13.39 0.89
N VAL A 133 -14.41 -12.27 0.17
CA VAL A 133 -13.23 -11.43 -0.14
C VAL A 133 -13.58 -9.98 0.10
N SER A 134 -12.67 -9.24 0.73
CA SER A 134 -12.73 -7.79 0.79
C SER A 134 -11.43 -7.18 0.25
N HIS A 135 -11.56 -6.11 -0.52
CA HIS A 135 -10.43 -5.34 -1.02
C HIS A 135 -10.67 -3.86 -0.74
N GLN A 136 -9.64 -3.18 -0.27
CA GLN A 136 -9.65 -1.74 -0.05
C GLN A 136 -8.39 -1.13 -0.67
N GLY A 137 -8.53 0.05 -1.27
CA GLY A 137 -7.41 0.77 -1.85
C GLY A 137 -7.55 2.27 -1.70
N ALA A 138 -6.41 2.96 -1.62
CA ALA A 138 -6.35 4.41 -1.63
C ALA A 138 -5.12 4.87 -2.41
N LEU A 139 -5.26 6.02 -3.07
CA LEU A 139 -4.25 6.72 -3.83
C LEU A 139 -4.31 8.20 -3.48
N GLU A 140 -3.16 8.81 -3.29
CA GLU A 140 -3.00 10.24 -3.16
C GLU A 140 -1.77 10.67 -3.98
N VAL A 141 -1.94 11.70 -4.81
CA VAL A 141 -0.86 12.30 -5.60
C VAL A 141 -1.04 13.80 -5.55
N SER A 142 0.04 14.53 -5.33
CA SER A 142 0.05 15.99 -5.37
C SER A 142 1.32 16.53 -6.02
N GLY A 143 1.23 17.70 -6.60
CA GLY A 143 2.33 18.38 -7.26
C GLY A 143 1.93 19.74 -7.83
N LYS A 144 2.79 20.34 -8.61
CA LYS A 144 2.57 21.67 -9.22
C LYS A 144 1.32 21.75 -10.11
N ASN A 145 0.86 20.62 -10.63
CA ASN A 145 -0.28 20.55 -11.56
C ASN A 145 -1.61 20.21 -10.87
N GLY A 146 -1.62 20.14 -9.53
CA GLY A 146 -2.81 19.83 -8.74
C GLY A 146 -2.63 18.59 -7.89
N SER A 147 -3.75 18.05 -7.43
CA SER A 147 -3.80 16.86 -6.58
C SER A 147 -4.92 15.92 -6.98
N VAL A 148 -4.75 14.64 -6.69
CA VAL A 148 -5.77 13.61 -6.82
C VAL A 148 -5.75 12.75 -5.56
N GLN A 149 -6.93 12.53 -4.98
CA GLN A 149 -7.17 11.54 -3.95
C GLN A 149 -8.24 10.56 -4.45
N SER A 150 -8.02 9.29 -4.24
CA SER A 150 -9.03 8.28 -4.58
C SER A 150 -8.99 7.16 -3.56
N SER A 151 -10.16 6.73 -3.11
CA SER A 151 -10.28 5.57 -2.23
C SER A 151 -11.47 4.72 -2.66
N GLY A 152 -11.41 3.44 -2.35
CA GLY A 152 -12.50 2.55 -2.66
C GLY A 152 -12.36 1.20 -1.98
N SER A 153 -13.47 0.48 -1.98
CA SER A 153 -13.57 -0.87 -1.48
C SER A 153 -14.43 -1.73 -2.40
N VAL A 154 -14.13 -3.01 -2.44
CA VAL A 154 -14.94 -4.04 -3.07
C VAL A 154 -15.06 -5.21 -2.10
N THR A 155 -16.26 -5.71 -1.94
CA THR A 155 -16.54 -6.92 -1.16
C THR A 155 -17.25 -7.95 -2.03
N LYS A 156 -16.86 -9.21 -1.89
CA LYS A 156 -17.57 -10.35 -2.41
C LYS A 156 -17.95 -11.23 -1.22
N ASP A 157 -19.22 -11.52 -1.04
CA ASP A 157 -19.68 -12.43 0.02
C ASP A 157 -19.48 -13.90 -0.36
N ALA A 158 -19.74 -14.82 0.57
CA ALA A 158 -19.63 -16.27 0.35
C ALA A 158 -20.62 -16.79 -0.72
N ASN A 159 -21.71 -16.07 -1.01
CA ASN A 159 -22.70 -16.41 -2.02
C ASN A 159 -22.33 -15.87 -3.41
N GLY A 160 -21.24 -15.08 -3.50
CA GLY A 160 -20.78 -14.51 -4.75
C GLY A 160 -21.29 -13.10 -5.07
N ASN A 161 -22.12 -12.50 -4.21
CA ASN A 161 -22.58 -11.12 -4.41
C ASN A 161 -21.43 -10.13 -4.27
N VAL A 162 -21.34 -9.19 -5.20
CA VAL A 162 -20.27 -8.20 -5.25
C VAL A 162 -20.84 -6.81 -4.99
N ASN A 163 -20.23 -6.08 -4.07
CA ASN A 163 -20.52 -4.68 -3.82
C ASN A 163 -19.22 -3.89 -3.78
N GLY A 164 -19.21 -2.77 -4.47
CA GLY A 164 -18.04 -1.91 -4.57
C GLY A 164 -18.39 -0.43 -4.55
N GLN A 165 -17.47 0.36 -4.03
CA GLN A 165 -17.56 1.81 -4.10
C GLN A 165 -16.16 2.41 -4.29
N ARG A 166 -16.09 3.43 -5.10
CA ARG A 166 -14.88 4.25 -5.27
C ARG A 166 -15.25 5.72 -5.30
N THR A 167 -14.54 6.54 -4.54
CA THR A 167 -14.58 8.00 -4.61
C THR A 167 -13.27 8.52 -5.19
N THR A 168 -13.35 9.64 -5.91
CA THR A 168 -12.18 10.33 -6.46
C THR A 168 -12.40 11.82 -6.35
N ASP A 169 -11.48 12.50 -5.71
CA ASP A 169 -11.41 13.95 -5.60
C ASP A 169 -10.15 14.42 -6.33
N ALA A 170 -10.27 15.42 -7.18
CA ALA A 170 -9.14 16.00 -7.88
C ALA A 170 -9.23 17.52 -7.91
N THR A 171 -8.07 18.15 -7.80
CA THR A 171 -7.93 19.61 -7.97
C THR A 171 -6.87 19.85 -9.04
N GLY A 172 -7.25 20.54 -10.09
CA GLY A 172 -6.35 20.90 -11.18
C GLY A 172 -5.47 22.09 -10.86
N LYS A 173 -4.47 22.36 -11.71
CA LYS A 173 -3.55 23.50 -11.60
C LYS A 173 -4.26 24.85 -11.47
N ASN A 174 -5.41 25.00 -12.12
CA ASN A 174 -6.19 26.23 -12.15
C ASN A 174 -7.22 26.32 -11.01
N GLY A 175 -7.16 25.41 -10.02
CA GLY A 175 -8.10 25.38 -8.90
C GLY A 175 -9.43 24.70 -9.22
N ASN A 176 -9.67 24.26 -10.46
CA ASN A 176 -10.89 23.51 -10.78
C ASN A 176 -10.90 22.19 -10.05
N THR A 177 -12.07 21.77 -9.58
CA THR A 177 -12.24 20.55 -8.81
C THR A 177 -13.13 19.55 -9.55
N TYR A 178 -12.88 18.29 -9.25
CA TYR A 178 -13.69 17.15 -9.67
C TYR A 178 -13.94 16.27 -8.43
N GLN A 179 -15.19 15.87 -8.25
CA GLN A 179 -15.59 14.84 -7.29
C GLN A 179 -16.40 13.78 -8.03
N GLY A 180 -15.98 12.53 -7.94
CA GLY A 180 -16.65 11.41 -8.60
C GLY A 180 -16.86 10.25 -7.65
N THR A 181 -18.01 9.60 -7.78
CA THR A 181 -18.33 8.36 -7.07
C THR A 181 -18.77 7.30 -8.08
N THR A 182 -18.20 6.12 -7.97
CA THR A 182 -18.62 4.94 -8.72
C THR A 182 -19.05 3.88 -7.72
N THR A 183 -20.21 3.27 -7.95
CA THR A 183 -20.67 2.12 -7.17
C THR A 183 -20.88 0.93 -8.09
N ASP A 184 -20.68 -0.26 -7.56
CA ASP A 184 -20.96 -1.54 -8.20
C ASP A 184 -21.85 -2.34 -7.24
N THR A 185 -22.98 -2.79 -7.73
CA THR A 185 -23.89 -3.68 -7.02
C THR A 185 -24.19 -4.88 -7.91
N ASN A 186 -23.54 -6.00 -7.65
CA ASN A 186 -23.68 -7.23 -8.42
C ASN A 186 -23.47 -7.05 -9.94
N GLY A 187 -22.45 -6.25 -10.32
CA GLY A 187 -22.14 -5.97 -11.72
C GLY A 187 -22.92 -4.79 -12.33
N GLN A 188 -23.86 -4.21 -11.58
CA GLN A 188 -24.52 -2.99 -11.99
C GLN A 188 -23.70 -1.78 -11.54
N ILE A 189 -23.04 -1.14 -12.49
CA ILE A 189 -22.15 -0.02 -12.23
C ILE A 189 -22.93 1.30 -12.43
N THR A 190 -22.85 2.19 -11.44
CA THR A 190 -23.32 3.57 -11.53
C THR A 190 -22.16 4.52 -11.29
N HIS A 191 -22.22 5.67 -11.94
CA HIS A 191 -21.22 6.71 -11.80
C HIS A 191 -21.89 8.08 -11.72
N SER A 192 -21.48 8.89 -10.74
CA SER A 192 -21.86 10.29 -10.60
C SER A 192 -20.62 11.15 -10.43
N ALA A 193 -20.64 12.35 -10.99
CA ALA A 193 -19.56 13.30 -10.84
C ALA A 193 -20.05 14.73 -10.81
N THR A 194 -19.34 15.57 -10.06
CA THR A 194 -19.52 17.02 -10.00
C THR A 194 -18.20 17.70 -10.28
N CYS A 195 -18.25 18.84 -10.97
CA CYS A 195 -17.09 19.67 -11.26
C CYS A 195 -17.39 21.13 -10.90
N ALA A 196 -16.39 21.81 -10.36
CA ALA A 196 -16.49 23.22 -10.08
C ALA A 196 -15.24 23.96 -10.56
N ASP A 197 -15.40 25.24 -10.90
CA ASP A 197 -14.29 26.14 -11.14
C ASP A 197 -13.58 26.55 -9.82
N ALA A 198 -12.52 27.33 -9.93
CA ALA A 198 -11.76 27.82 -8.77
C ALA A 198 -12.57 28.73 -7.81
N SER A 199 -13.69 29.28 -8.28
CA SER A 199 -14.63 30.09 -7.48
C SER A 199 -15.73 29.27 -6.84
N GLY A 200 -15.78 27.95 -7.11
CA GLY A 200 -16.79 27.03 -6.61
C GLY A 200 -18.07 26.96 -7.46
N ASN A 201 -18.13 27.63 -8.61
CA ASN A 201 -19.27 27.53 -9.50
C ASN A 201 -19.29 26.19 -10.22
N SER A 202 -20.46 25.59 -10.33
CA SER A 202 -20.63 24.32 -11.07
C SER A 202 -20.31 24.51 -12.55
N ILE A 203 -19.50 23.61 -13.09
CA ILE A 203 -19.13 23.55 -14.50
C ILE A 203 -19.35 22.13 -15.06
N PRO A 204 -19.54 21.97 -16.37
CA PRO A 204 -19.63 20.65 -16.97
C PRO A 204 -18.36 19.84 -16.73
N CYS A 205 -18.49 18.60 -16.26
CA CYS A 205 -17.36 17.67 -16.19
C CYS A 205 -16.95 17.27 -17.62
N LYS A 206 -15.68 17.51 -18.00
CA LYS A 206 -15.16 16.98 -19.26
C LYS A 206 -15.08 15.46 -19.14
N LYS A 207 -15.69 14.74 -20.08
CA LYS A 207 -15.46 13.30 -20.21
C LYS A 207 -13.97 13.07 -20.50
N PRO A 208 -13.35 12.07 -19.85
CA PRO A 208 -11.97 11.67 -20.16
C PRO A 208 -11.82 11.17 -21.58
#